data_a6a30d08a8c992373b774ab609f28ab5
#
_entry.id   a6a30d08a8c992373b774ab609f28ab5
#
_cell.length_a   1.000
_cell.length_b   1.000
_cell.length_c   1.000
_cell.angle_alpha   90.00
_cell.angle_beta   90.00
_cell.angle_gamma   90.00
#
_symmetry.space_group_name_H-M   'P 1'
#
loop_
_entity.id
_entity.type
_entity.pdbx_description
1 polymer ?
#
loop_
_entity_poly.entity_id
_entity_poly.type
_entity_poly.pdbx_seq_one_letter_code
_entity_poly.pdbx_strand_id
1 'polypeptide(L)'
;LPVIFATRYGIDLWIWLRSVLGRRGVAVLSTIISVANFGWYAVAASLFSSSMINLAAKFGLVLNAAVWSPVLGCLCVVLGTLIALGGPNVIKWTNRFLVTALLAVGVVVVVLCFTAVPLREIVAVKPVLDADMTPLQAFMISAEGNVAFAFSWSTQALVLPRLAKTERGGYWGTTLAYGVVAPFFVAAGGVMALAMFVRTGVYESDPTNMLSYLCGSGFALLSLLLVAFANVGTQGTGSYVNCMIVKSGMPKVSYKVLVLIAMVYVSALTVWGGVEEHFGAF
;
A
#
# COMPACT_ATOMS: atom_id res chain seq x y z
N LEU A 1 21.17 10.86 -1.03
CA LEU A 1 21.79 11.43 -2.24
C LEU A 1 20.95 11.22 -3.52
N PRO A 2 20.47 10.00 -3.91
CA PRO A 2 19.72 9.80 -5.16
C PRO A 2 18.50 10.70 -5.30
N VAL A 3 17.76 10.93 -4.21
CA VAL A 3 16.54 11.79 -4.21
C VAL A 3 16.88 13.25 -4.56
N ILE A 4 17.99 13.77 -4.05
CA ILE A 4 18.45 15.13 -4.35
C ILE A 4 18.74 15.27 -5.84
N PHE A 5 19.46 14.31 -6.42
CA PHE A 5 19.74 14.30 -7.85
C PHE A 5 18.46 14.14 -8.69
N ALA A 6 17.54 13.26 -8.26
CA ALA A 6 16.27 13.10 -8.95
C ALA A 6 15.48 14.42 -9.02
N THR A 7 15.43 15.16 -7.91
CA THR A 7 14.77 16.48 -7.86
C THR A 7 15.51 17.52 -8.69
N ARG A 8 16.85 17.58 -8.60
CA ARG A 8 17.69 18.55 -9.31
C ARG A 8 17.58 18.43 -10.81
N TYR A 9 17.63 17.22 -11.33
CA TYR A 9 17.67 16.93 -12.77
C TYR A 9 16.34 16.47 -13.35
N GLY A 10 15.29 16.28 -12.53
CA GLY A 10 13.98 15.82 -12.97
C GLY A 10 13.98 14.39 -13.53
N ILE A 11 14.96 13.56 -13.14
CA ILE A 11 15.15 12.20 -13.65
C ILE A 11 14.82 11.15 -12.58
N ASP A 12 14.32 10.00 -13.01
CA ASP A 12 14.11 8.84 -12.14
C ASP A 12 15.25 7.82 -12.24
N LEU A 13 15.20 6.80 -11.40
CA LEU A 13 16.18 5.71 -11.38
C LEU A 13 16.33 5.05 -12.76
N TRP A 14 15.23 4.87 -13.48
CA TRP A 14 15.21 4.15 -14.75
C TRP A 14 15.90 4.92 -15.87
N ILE A 15 15.84 6.26 -15.82
CA ILE A 15 16.61 7.10 -16.75
C ILE A 15 18.11 6.96 -16.47
N TRP A 16 18.51 6.90 -15.19
CA TRP A 16 19.91 6.67 -14.80
C TRP A 16 20.42 5.30 -15.24
N LEU A 17 19.62 4.26 -15.03
CA LEU A 17 19.99 2.90 -15.39
C LEU A 17 20.20 2.70 -16.89
N ARG A 18 19.76 3.65 -17.75
CA ARG A 18 20.06 3.60 -19.18
C ARG A 18 21.56 3.68 -19.49
N SER A 19 22.35 4.32 -18.64
CA SER A 19 23.80 4.40 -18.80
C SER A 19 24.50 3.07 -18.54
N VAL A 20 23.87 2.18 -17.74
CA VAL A 20 24.41 0.87 -17.36
C VAL A 20 23.80 -0.25 -18.20
N LEU A 21 22.47 -0.27 -18.32
CA LEU A 21 21.71 -1.37 -18.94
C LEU A 21 21.35 -1.09 -20.40
N GLY A 22 21.61 0.12 -20.90
CA GLY A 22 21.14 0.57 -22.18
C GLY A 22 19.60 0.71 -22.24
N ARG A 23 19.10 1.23 -23.35
CA ARG A 23 17.65 1.47 -23.54
C ARG A 23 16.82 0.19 -23.55
N ARG A 24 17.33 -0.89 -24.17
CA ARG A 24 16.63 -2.18 -24.28
C ARG A 24 16.57 -2.87 -22.92
N GLY A 25 17.68 -2.91 -22.18
CA GLY A 25 17.73 -3.50 -20.83
C GLY A 25 16.77 -2.79 -19.87
N VAL A 26 16.73 -1.46 -19.88
CA VAL A 26 15.77 -0.69 -19.07
C VAL A 26 14.33 -0.97 -19.50
N ALA A 27 14.02 -1.07 -20.79
CA ALA A 27 12.66 -1.36 -21.25
C ALA A 27 12.17 -2.73 -20.74
N VAL A 28 12.99 -3.77 -20.83
CA VAL A 28 12.64 -5.11 -20.36
C VAL A 28 12.50 -5.13 -18.85
N LEU A 29 13.51 -4.67 -18.13
CA LEU A 29 13.54 -4.76 -16.66
C LEU A 29 12.45 -3.89 -16.02
N SER A 30 12.22 -2.65 -16.53
CA SER A 30 11.16 -1.78 -16.03
C SER A 30 9.77 -2.39 -16.24
N THR A 31 9.55 -3.09 -17.34
CA THR A 31 8.28 -3.78 -17.59
C THR A 31 8.08 -4.95 -16.65
N ILE A 32 9.08 -5.83 -16.48
CA ILE A 32 8.99 -6.98 -15.58
C ILE A 32 8.69 -6.52 -14.14
N ILE A 33 9.44 -5.54 -13.64
CA ILE A 33 9.26 -5.04 -12.27
C ILE A 33 7.89 -4.35 -12.12
N SER A 34 7.44 -3.60 -13.12
CA SER A 34 6.12 -2.97 -13.05
C SER A 34 4.99 -3.99 -13.07
N VAL A 35 5.12 -5.06 -13.87
CA VAL A 35 4.15 -6.17 -13.88
C VAL A 35 4.07 -6.83 -12.51
N ALA A 36 5.20 -7.14 -11.87
CA ALA A 36 5.23 -7.68 -10.52
C ALA A 36 4.61 -6.70 -9.51
N ASN A 37 4.98 -5.41 -9.55
CA ASN A 37 4.45 -4.39 -8.65
C ASN A 37 2.94 -4.18 -8.77
N PHE A 38 2.34 -4.41 -9.93
CA PHE A 38 0.89 -4.30 -10.10
C PHE A 38 0.11 -5.31 -9.24
N GLY A 39 0.71 -6.40 -8.79
CA GLY A 39 0.11 -7.31 -7.82
C GLY A 39 -0.27 -6.61 -6.50
N TRP A 40 0.60 -5.71 -5.98
CA TRP A 40 0.30 -4.92 -4.78
C TRP A 40 -0.96 -4.06 -4.91
N TYR A 41 -1.30 -3.64 -6.12
CA TYR A 41 -2.51 -2.84 -6.34
C TYR A 41 -3.77 -3.70 -6.45
N ALA A 42 -3.64 -4.98 -6.81
CA ALA A 42 -4.74 -5.94 -6.66
C ALA A 42 -5.02 -6.19 -5.16
N VAL A 43 -3.99 -6.31 -4.31
CA VAL A 43 -4.16 -6.38 -2.85
C VAL A 43 -4.84 -5.11 -2.30
N ALA A 44 -4.44 -3.92 -2.75
CA ALA A 44 -5.11 -2.68 -2.36
C ALA A 44 -6.59 -2.65 -2.79
N ALA A 45 -6.91 -3.19 -3.97
CA ALA A 45 -8.28 -3.32 -4.45
C ALA A 45 -9.11 -4.30 -3.59
N SER A 46 -8.52 -5.38 -3.11
CA SER A 46 -9.13 -6.32 -2.19
C SER A 46 -9.41 -5.68 -0.82
N LEU A 47 -8.45 -4.95 -0.25
CA LEU A 47 -8.64 -4.19 0.99
C LEU A 47 -9.73 -3.11 0.86
N PHE A 48 -9.86 -2.48 -0.31
CA PHE A 48 -10.99 -1.60 -0.59
C PHE A 48 -12.31 -2.36 -0.52
N SER A 49 -12.38 -3.55 -1.15
CA SER A 49 -13.57 -4.39 -1.15
C SER A 49 -13.94 -4.81 0.27
N SER A 50 -13.00 -5.32 1.06
CA SER A 50 -13.20 -5.68 2.46
C SER A 50 -13.70 -4.50 3.28
N SER A 51 -13.11 -3.31 3.09
CA SER A 51 -13.57 -2.08 3.76
C SER A 51 -15.02 -1.76 3.43
N MET A 52 -15.40 -1.84 2.16
CA MET A 52 -16.77 -1.53 1.71
C MET A 52 -17.80 -2.58 2.16
N ILE A 53 -17.43 -3.86 2.17
CA ILE A 53 -18.27 -4.94 2.67
C ILE A 53 -18.48 -4.79 4.18
N ASN A 54 -17.42 -4.54 4.94
CA ASN A 54 -17.50 -4.29 6.38
C ASN A 54 -18.31 -3.01 6.70
N LEU A 55 -18.18 -1.98 5.87
CA LEU A 55 -18.97 -0.77 5.98
C LEU A 55 -20.47 -1.06 5.75
N ALA A 56 -20.80 -1.80 4.70
CA ALA A 56 -22.19 -2.21 4.39
C ALA A 56 -22.81 -3.03 5.52
N ALA A 57 -22.05 -3.94 6.12
CA ALA A 57 -22.48 -4.74 7.25
C ALA A 57 -22.84 -3.90 8.48
N LYS A 58 -22.15 -2.77 8.71
CA LYS A 58 -22.50 -1.82 9.79
C LYS A 58 -23.84 -1.12 9.57
N PHE A 59 -24.32 -1.07 8.32
CA PHE A 59 -25.67 -0.58 7.97
C PHE A 59 -26.71 -1.72 7.87
N GLY A 60 -26.37 -2.93 8.28
CA GLY A 60 -27.26 -4.10 8.22
C GLY A 60 -27.38 -4.74 6.83
N LEU A 61 -26.54 -4.32 5.87
CA LEU A 61 -26.52 -4.90 4.52
C LEU A 61 -25.49 -6.04 4.46
N VAL A 62 -25.98 -7.27 4.35
CA VAL A 62 -25.11 -8.46 4.19
C VAL A 62 -24.81 -8.68 2.72
N LEU A 63 -23.60 -8.31 2.30
CA LEU A 63 -23.11 -8.51 0.94
C LEU A 63 -22.41 -9.87 0.82
N ASN A 64 -22.75 -10.64 -0.22
CA ASN A 64 -22.03 -11.87 -0.51
C ASN A 64 -20.60 -11.51 -1.02
N ALA A 65 -19.58 -11.80 -0.20
CA ALA A 65 -18.19 -11.47 -0.50
C ALA A 65 -17.71 -12.09 -1.82
N ALA A 66 -18.12 -13.33 -2.16
CA ALA A 66 -17.69 -13.98 -3.39
C ALA A 66 -18.15 -13.22 -4.66
N VAL A 67 -19.26 -12.49 -4.59
CA VAL A 67 -19.80 -11.70 -5.71
C VAL A 67 -19.30 -10.25 -5.64
N TRP A 68 -19.36 -9.65 -4.46
CA TRP A 68 -19.11 -8.21 -4.31
C TRP A 68 -17.64 -7.84 -4.19
N SER A 69 -16.79 -8.75 -3.72
CA SER A 69 -15.35 -8.44 -3.61
C SER A 69 -14.72 -8.13 -4.98
N PRO A 70 -14.85 -8.97 -6.03
CA PRO A 70 -14.30 -8.63 -7.34
C PRO A 70 -14.96 -7.38 -7.98
N VAL A 71 -16.27 -7.16 -7.76
CA VAL A 71 -16.97 -5.98 -8.31
C VAL A 71 -16.44 -4.69 -7.68
N LEU A 72 -16.36 -4.65 -6.35
CA LEU A 72 -15.86 -3.50 -5.61
C LEU A 72 -14.36 -3.27 -5.87
N GLY A 73 -13.58 -4.36 -5.97
CA GLY A 73 -12.17 -4.28 -6.31
C GLY A 73 -11.94 -3.67 -7.70
N CYS A 74 -12.69 -4.10 -8.70
CA CYS A 74 -12.65 -3.46 -10.03
C CYS A 74 -13.09 -2.00 -9.99
N LEU A 75 -14.06 -1.64 -9.16
CA LEU A 75 -14.45 -0.24 -8.95
C LEU A 75 -13.26 0.58 -8.39
N CYS A 76 -12.55 0.04 -7.40
CA CYS A 76 -11.33 0.66 -6.86
C CYS A 76 -10.29 0.90 -7.97
N VAL A 77 -10.04 -0.11 -8.80
CA VAL A 77 -9.09 -0.01 -9.92
C VAL A 77 -9.50 1.08 -10.91
N VAL A 78 -10.79 1.16 -11.26
CA VAL A 78 -11.31 2.19 -12.17
C VAL A 78 -11.15 3.58 -11.56
N LEU A 79 -11.54 3.79 -10.30
CA LEU A 79 -11.40 5.06 -9.60
C LEU A 79 -9.93 5.49 -9.49
N GLY A 80 -9.04 4.57 -9.13
CA GLY A 80 -7.60 4.82 -9.11
C GLY A 80 -7.03 5.16 -10.50
N THR A 81 -7.53 4.49 -11.54
CA THR A 81 -7.16 4.79 -12.93
C THR A 81 -7.52 6.22 -13.31
N LEU A 82 -8.70 6.70 -12.91
CA LEU A 82 -9.10 8.10 -13.15
C LEU A 82 -8.15 9.08 -12.45
N ILE A 83 -7.71 8.79 -11.21
CA ILE A 83 -6.71 9.58 -10.50
C ILE A 83 -5.37 9.57 -11.26
N ALA A 84 -4.91 8.40 -11.72
CA ALA A 84 -3.67 8.28 -12.49
C ALA A 84 -3.72 9.07 -13.79
N LEU A 85 -4.83 9.01 -14.54
CA LEU A 85 -5.05 9.77 -15.77
C LEU A 85 -5.09 11.28 -15.53
N GLY A 86 -5.55 11.72 -14.35
CA GLY A 86 -5.52 13.12 -13.91
C GLY A 86 -4.11 13.65 -13.65
N GLY A 87 -3.13 12.73 -13.51
CA GLY A 87 -1.70 13.06 -13.41
C GLY A 87 -1.26 13.66 -12.09
N PRO A 88 -0.03 14.22 -12.02
CA PRO A 88 0.62 14.61 -10.77
C PRO A 88 -0.16 15.57 -9.89
N ASN A 89 -0.92 16.49 -10.49
CA ASN A 89 -1.69 17.47 -9.73
C ASN A 89 -2.86 16.83 -8.97
N VAL A 90 -3.60 15.92 -9.61
CA VAL A 90 -4.69 15.19 -8.97
C VAL A 90 -4.14 14.30 -7.87
N ILE A 91 -3.06 13.54 -8.16
CA ILE A 91 -2.37 12.70 -7.18
C ILE A 91 -1.91 13.49 -5.97
N LYS A 92 -1.33 14.68 -6.17
CA LYS A 92 -0.87 15.55 -5.09
C LYS A 92 -2.01 15.94 -4.15
N TRP A 93 -3.15 16.36 -4.69
CA TRP A 93 -4.30 16.80 -3.88
C TRP A 93 -4.95 15.62 -3.17
N THR A 94 -5.16 14.51 -3.88
CA THR A 94 -5.70 13.27 -3.30
C THR A 94 -4.84 12.79 -2.15
N ASN A 95 -3.53 12.66 -2.35
CA ASN A 95 -2.62 12.19 -1.30
C ASN A 95 -2.48 13.18 -0.14
N ARG A 96 -2.52 14.47 -0.39
CA ARG A 96 -2.48 15.47 0.70
C ARG A 96 -3.64 15.31 1.68
N PHE A 97 -4.83 15.05 1.16
CA PHE A 97 -6.00 14.80 2.00
C PHE A 97 -5.92 13.43 2.67
N LEU A 98 -5.70 12.37 1.89
CA LEU A 98 -5.75 10.99 2.38
C LEU A 98 -4.64 10.68 3.39
N VAL A 99 -3.39 11.08 3.11
CA VAL A 99 -2.26 10.82 4.02
C VAL A 99 -2.47 11.52 5.36
N THR A 100 -2.95 12.78 5.35
CA THR A 100 -3.23 13.51 6.59
C THR A 100 -4.34 12.85 7.40
N ALA A 101 -5.43 12.45 6.73
CA ALA A 101 -6.55 11.77 7.36
C ALA A 101 -6.15 10.40 7.92
N LEU A 102 -5.39 9.61 7.15
CA LEU A 102 -4.91 8.30 7.61
C LEU A 102 -3.96 8.39 8.80
N LEU A 103 -3.05 9.39 8.81
CA LEU A 103 -2.18 9.60 9.96
C LEU A 103 -3.00 9.91 11.23
N ALA A 104 -4.01 10.77 11.12
CA ALA A 104 -4.90 11.07 12.22
C ALA A 104 -5.64 9.80 12.71
N VAL A 105 -6.22 9.03 11.78
CA VAL A 105 -6.88 7.75 12.12
C VAL A 105 -5.89 6.76 12.75
N GLY A 106 -4.69 6.61 12.18
CA GLY A 106 -3.66 5.72 12.72
C GLY A 106 -3.29 6.04 14.17
N VAL A 107 -3.10 7.33 14.47
CA VAL A 107 -2.84 7.77 15.86
C VAL A 107 -4.01 7.44 16.79
N VAL A 108 -5.24 7.76 16.37
CA VAL A 108 -6.44 7.49 17.19
C VAL A 108 -6.61 5.98 17.40
N VAL A 109 -6.41 5.15 16.37
CA VAL A 109 -6.50 3.69 16.47
C VAL A 109 -5.49 3.14 17.49
N VAL A 110 -4.24 3.59 17.42
CA VAL A 110 -3.21 3.17 18.39
C VAL A 110 -3.61 3.55 19.83
N VAL A 111 -4.12 4.76 20.02
CA VAL A 111 -4.63 5.19 21.35
C VAL A 111 -5.79 4.31 21.79
N LEU A 112 -6.75 4.02 20.91
CA LEU A 112 -7.88 3.13 21.23
C LEU A 112 -7.43 1.71 21.57
N CYS A 113 -6.43 1.16 20.88
CA CYS A 113 -5.87 -0.14 21.19
C CYS A 113 -5.30 -0.18 22.61
N PHE A 114 -4.53 0.85 23.01
CA PHE A 114 -3.96 0.93 24.37
C PHE A 114 -4.99 1.24 25.47
N THR A 115 -6.09 1.88 25.13
CA THR A 115 -7.19 2.05 26.08
C THR A 115 -8.04 0.78 26.23
N ALA A 116 -8.12 -0.01 25.15
CA ALA A 116 -8.88 -1.25 25.10
C ALA A 116 -8.13 -2.43 25.72
N VAL A 117 -6.81 -2.49 25.57
CA VAL A 117 -5.93 -3.55 26.06
C VAL A 117 -4.70 -2.90 26.71
N PRO A 118 -4.44 -3.16 27.99
CA PRO A 118 -3.27 -2.64 28.68
C PRO A 118 -1.97 -3.06 27.97
N LEU A 119 -1.01 -2.15 27.86
CA LEU A 119 0.29 -2.42 27.24
C LEU A 119 0.98 -3.68 27.82
N ARG A 120 0.83 -3.91 29.14
CA ARG A 120 1.36 -5.10 29.83
C ARG A 120 0.85 -6.41 29.22
N GLU A 121 -0.42 -6.46 28.81
CA GLU A 121 -1.02 -7.66 28.21
C GLU A 121 -0.54 -7.84 26.76
N ILE A 122 -0.43 -6.76 26.01
CA ILE A 122 0.11 -6.79 24.65
C ILE A 122 1.56 -7.30 24.63
N VAL A 123 2.41 -6.81 25.55
CA VAL A 123 3.81 -7.22 25.64
C VAL A 123 3.97 -8.64 26.21
N ALA A 124 2.99 -9.12 26.99
CA ALA A 124 2.99 -10.47 27.53
C ALA A 124 2.60 -11.55 26.50
N VAL A 125 2.09 -11.18 25.34
CA VAL A 125 1.76 -12.13 24.28
C VAL A 125 3.04 -12.84 23.83
N LYS A 126 3.05 -14.16 23.99
CA LYS A 126 4.16 -14.98 23.48
C LYS A 126 3.95 -15.25 22.00
N PRO A 127 5.02 -15.18 21.18
CA PRO A 127 4.90 -15.54 19.78
C PRO A 127 4.46 -17.01 19.67
N VAL A 128 3.51 -17.25 18.78
CA VAL A 128 3.16 -18.61 18.37
C VAL A 128 4.21 -19.01 17.32
N LEU A 129 5.11 -19.91 17.71
CA LEU A 129 6.19 -20.38 16.87
C LEU A 129 5.87 -21.79 16.40
N ASP A 130 6.28 -22.13 15.17
CA ASP A 130 6.30 -23.53 14.72
C ASP A 130 7.25 -24.35 15.60
N ALA A 131 6.99 -25.67 15.70
CA ALA A 131 7.65 -26.56 16.65
C ALA A 131 9.19 -26.49 16.60
N ASP A 132 9.75 -26.23 15.42
CA ASP A 132 11.19 -26.20 15.18
C ASP A 132 11.77 -24.78 15.09
N MET A 133 10.96 -23.72 15.32
CA MET A 133 11.37 -22.34 15.14
C MET A 133 11.79 -21.69 16.47
N THR A 134 12.97 -21.12 16.51
CA THR A 134 13.44 -20.31 17.63
C THR A 134 12.93 -18.86 17.52
N PRO A 135 12.79 -18.13 18.65
CA PRO A 135 12.42 -16.72 18.64
C PRO A 135 13.33 -15.83 17.78
N LEU A 136 14.62 -16.17 17.72
CA LEU A 136 15.60 -15.46 16.88
C LEU A 136 15.30 -15.67 15.38
N GLN A 137 15.00 -16.93 15.00
CA GLN A 137 14.63 -17.21 13.61
C GLN A 137 13.35 -16.49 13.19
N ALA A 138 12.32 -16.49 14.04
CA ALA A 138 11.08 -15.74 13.80
C ALA A 138 11.35 -14.24 13.64
N PHE A 139 12.20 -13.67 14.51
CA PHE A 139 12.61 -12.27 14.38
C PHE A 139 13.36 -12.00 13.06
N MET A 140 14.30 -12.85 12.69
CA MET A 140 15.07 -12.71 11.46
C MET A 140 14.19 -12.79 10.21
N ILE A 141 13.23 -13.72 10.16
CA ILE A 141 12.25 -13.83 9.07
C ILE A 141 11.40 -12.56 8.97
N SER A 142 10.90 -12.06 10.11
CA SER A 142 10.12 -10.81 10.13
C SER A 142 10.96 -9.60 9.71
N ALA A 143 12.21 -9.52 10.13
CA ALA A 143 13.14 -8.46 9.75
C ALA A 143 13.45 -8.52 8.25
N GLU A 144 13.71 -9.73 7.71
CA GLU A 144 13.93 -9.95 6.28
C GLU A 144 12.72 -9.51 5.45
N GLY A 145 11.50 -9.89 5.85
CA GLY A 145 10.28 -9.47 5.19
C GLY A 145 10.11 -7.95 5.16
N ASN A 146 10.39 -7.25 6.26
CA ASN A 146 10.34 -5.78 6.30
C ASN A 146 11.43 -5.12 5.41
N VAL A 147 12.62 -5.70 5.37
CA VAL A 147 13.70 -5.23 4.49
C VAL A 147 13.32 -5.46 3.03
N ALA A 148 12.83 -6.64 2.68
CA ALA A 148 12.37 -6.97 1.33
C ALA A 148 11.24 -6.03 0.89
N PHE A 149 10.26 -5.78 1.77
CA PHE A 149 9.19 -4.79 1.53
C PHE A 149 9.76 -3.40 1.23
N ALA A 150 10.69 -2.90 2.05
CA ALA A 150 11.30 -1.60 1.84
C ALA A 150 12.07 -1.53 0.50
N PHE A 151 12.80 -2.60 0.15
CA PHE A 151 13.53 -2.70 -1.13
C PHE A 151 12.60 -2.78 -2.34
N SER A 152 11.44 -3.43 -2.25
CA SER A 152 10.48 -3.52 -3.36
C SER A 152 10.02 -2.14 -3.84
N TRP A 153 9.92 -1.17 -2.92
CA TRP A 153 9.57 0.22 -3.23
C TRP A 153 10.72 1.06 -3.78
N SER A 154 11.97 0.60 -3.66
CA SER A 154 13.15 1.35 -4.10
C SER A 154 13.10 1.69 -5.59
N THR A 155 12.52 0.82 -6.41
CA THR A 155 12.35 1.01 -7.85
C THR A 155 11.42 2.17 -8.20
N GLN A 156 10.53 2.53 -7.29
CA GLN A 156 9.55 3.61 -7.42
C GLN A 156 9.99 4.91 -6.71
N ALA A 157 10.98 4.81 -5.82
CA ALA A 157 11.33 5.85 -4.85
C ALA A 157 11.69 7.21 -5.47
N LEU A 158 12.18 7.26 -6.70
CA LEU A 158 12.62 8.50 -7.36
C LEU A 158 11.58 9.10 -8.31
N VAL A 159 10.48 8.39 -8.59
CA VAL A 159 9.46 8.86 -9.54
C VAL A 159 8.67 10.06 -9.02
N LEU A 160 8.30 10.07 -7.75
CA LEU A 160 7.58 11.19 -7.15
C LEU A 160 8.52 12.33 -6.71
N PRO A 161 9.66 12.06 -6.04
CA PRO A 161 10.59 13.12 -5.62
C PRO A 161 11.12 13.99 -6.75
N ARG A 162 11.29 13.46 -7.97
CA ARG A 162 11.70 14.27 -9.13
C ARG A 162 10.71 15.40 -9.48
N LEU A 163 9.48 15.32 -8.98
CA LEU A 163 8.44 16.33 -9.17
C LEU A 163 8.46 17.40 -8.06
N ALA A 164 9.31 17.26 -7.04
CA ALA A 164 9.41 18.21 -5.96
C ALA A 164 9.97 19.54 -6.46
N LYS A 165 9.48 20.65 -5.91
CA LYS A 165 9.93 21.99 -6.30
C LYS A 165 11.33 22.34 -5.81
N THR A 166 11.78 21.70 -4.73
CA THR A 166 13.09 21.94 -4.11
C THR A 166 13.73 20.63 -3.68
N GLU A 167 15.07 20.56 -3.74
CA GLU A 167 15.84 19.41 -3.30
C GLU A 167 15.57 19.05 -1.83
N ARG A 168 15.49 20.09 -0.97
CA ARG A 168 15.18 19.92 0.45
C ARG A 168 13.78 19.31 0.63
N GLY A 169 12.79 19.75 -0.13
CA GLY A 169 11.43 19.19 -0.10
C GLY A 169 11.39 17.74 -0.56
N GLY A 170 12.09 17.40 -1.64
CA GLY A 170 12.21 16.03 -2.13
C GLY A 170 12.90 15.12 -1.10
N TYR A 171 14.01 15.56 -0.54
CA TYR A 171 14.77 14.81 0.45
C TYR A 171 13.97 14.53 1.73
N TRP A 172 13.48 15.58 2.39
CA TRP A 172 12.74 15.42 3.64
C TRP A 172 11.40 14.73 3.46
N GLY A 173 10.69 14.98 2.35
CA GLY A 173 9.45 14.27 2.05
C GLY A 173 9.66 12.75 1.96
N THR A 174 10.70 12.31 1.26
CA THR A 174 11.04 10.89 1.16
C THR A 174 11.54 10.32 2.48
N THR A 175 12.41 11.05 3.18
CA THR A 175 12.98 10.61 4.47
C THR A 175 11.88 10.45 5.53
N LEU A 176 10.93 11.38 5.62
CA LEU A 176 9.82 11.29 6.55
C LEU A 176 8.86 10.14 6.17
N ALA A 177 8.57 9.97 4.88
CA ALA A 177 7.70 8.90 4.42
C ALA A 177 8.24 7.51 4.79
N TYR A 178 9.51 7.23 4.48
CA TYR A 178 10.12 5.93 4.73
C TYR A 178 10.69 5.76 6.13
N GLY A 179 11.20 6.81 6.75
CA GLY A 179 11.86 6.74 8.04
C GLY A 179 10.93 6.93 9.24
N VAL A 180 9.75 7.48 9.04
CA VAL A 180 8.79 7.76 10.13
C VAL A 180 7.41 7.19 9.84
N VAL A 181 6.81 7.57 8.72
CA VAL A 181 5.39 7.23 8.44
C VAL A 181 5.21 5.73 8.18
N ALA A 182 6.07 5.12 7.36
CA ALA A 182 5.97 3.69 7.08
C ALA A 182 6.20 2.84 8.35
N PRO A 183 7.28 3.04 9.15
CA PRO A 183 7.45 2.35 10.43
C PRO A 183 6.31 2.56 11.42
N PHE A 184 5.74 3.77 11.46
CA PHE A 184 4.57 4.05 12.31
C PHE A 184 3.38 3.17 11.94
N PHE A 185 3.04 3.04 10.65
CA PHE A 185 1.91 2.20 10.22
C PHE A 185 2.18 0.71 10.40
N VAL A 186 3.42 0.25 10.21
CA VAL A 186 3.81 -1.14 10.52
C VAL A 186 3.61 -1.43 12.01
N ALA A 187 4.09 -0.54 12.88
CA ALA A 187 3.92 -0.68 14.33
C ALA A 187 2.43 -0.60 14.73
N ALA A 188 1.67 0.31 14.14
CA ALA A 188 0.24 0.44 14.41
C ALA A 188 -0.53 -0.83 14.02
N GLY A 189 -0.23 -1.42 12.87
CA GLY A 189 -0.80 -2.70 12.44
C GLY A 189 -0.49 -3.84 13.41
N GLY A 190 0.77 -3.93 13.85
CA GLY A 190 1.20 -4.90 14.84
C GLY A 190 0.47 -4.75 16.20
N VAL A 191 0.32 -3.51 16.68
CA VAL A 191 -0.41 -3.22 17.92
C VAL A 191 -1.90 -3.61 17.78
N MET A 192 -2.52 -3.30 16.63
CA MET A 192 -3.91 -3.70 16.35
C MET A 192 -4.08 -5.22 16.37
N ALA A 193 -3.22 -5.94 15.66
CA ALA A 193 -3.26 -7.40 15.59
C ALA A 193 -3.09 -8.04 16.96
N LEU A 194 -2.13 -7.56 17.77
CA LEU A 194 -1.92 -8.05 19.12
C LEU A 194 -3.08 -7.71 20.06
N ALA A 195 -3.64 -6.49 19.97
CA ALA A 195 -4.80 -6.09 20.78
C ALA A 195 -6.02 -6.95 20.44
N MET A 196 -6.24 -7.26 19.17
CA MET A 196 -7.30 -8.16 18.76
C MET A 196 -7.07 -9.59 19.24
N PHE A 197 -5.84 -10.11 19.10
CA PHE A 197 -5.47 -11.43 19.59
C PHE A 197 -5.70 -11.58 21.11
N VAL A 198 -5.29 -10.61 21.92
CA VAL A 198 -5.51 -10.61 23.36
C VAL A 198 -7.01 -10.69 23.70
N ARG A 199 -7.86 -10.02 22.93
CA ARG A 199 -9.31 -9.99 23.16
C ARG A 199 -10.07 -11.21 22.67
N THR A 200 -9.65 -11.77 21.53
CA THR A 200 -10.42 -12.80 20.81
C THR A 200 -9.77 -14.17 20.81
N GLY A 201 -8.47 -14.25 21.08
CA GLY A 201 -7.67 -15.45 20.91
C GLY A 201 -7.42 -15.82 19.44
N VAL A 202 -7.91 -15.02 18.49
CA VAL A 202 -7.78 -15.26 17.05
C VAL A 202 -6.84 -14.22 16.44
N TYR A 203 -5.89 -14.70 15.65
CA TYR A 203 -5.01 -13.82 14.88
C TYR A 203 -5.74 -13.36 13.61
N GLU A 204 -5.81 -12.05 13.42
CA GLU A 204 -6.41 -11.41 12.26
C GLU A 204 -5.33 -10.60 11.53
N SER A 205 -5.27 -10.72 10.22
CA SER A 205 -4.32 -10.00 9.36
C SER A 205 -4.97 -8.84 8.59
N ASP A 206 -6.29 -8.87 8.38
CA ASP A 206 -7.00 -7.81 7.67
C ASP A 206 -7.27 -6.61 8.61
N PRO A 207 -6.63 -5.45 8.38
CA PRO A 207 -6.83 -4.26 9.20
C PRO A 207 -8.27 -3.75 9.18
N THR A 208 -9.07 -4.08 8.16
CA THR A 208 -10.48 -3.65 8.07
C THR A 208 -11.35 -4.40 9.06
N ASN A 209 -11.07 -5.69 9.27
CA ASN A 209 -11.72 -6.50 10.30
C ASN A 209 -11.33 -6.03 11.70
N MET A 210 -10.03 -5.76 11.90
CA MET A 210 -9.53 -5.22 13.19
C MET A 210 -10.20 -3.89 13.54
N LEU A 211 -10.27 -2.94 12.59
CA LEU A 211 -10.96 -1.66 12.78
C LEU A 211 -12.43 -1.84 13.11
N SER A 212 -13.09 -2.75 12.40
CA SER A 212 -14.50 -3.05 12.61
C SER A 212 -14.79 -3.60 14.01
N TYR A 213 -13.85 -4.35 14.59
CA TYR A 213 -13.99 -4.99 15.91
C TYR A 213 -13.51 -4.09 17.07
N LEU A 214 -12.33 -3.48 16.94
CA LEU A 214 -11.70 -2.73 18.03
C LEU A 214 -12.29 -1.33 18.25
N CYS A 215 -12.84 -0.75 17.21
CA CYS A 215 -13.34 0.64 17.25
C CYS A 215 -14.85 0.68 17.51
N GLY A 216 -15.29 1.67 18.28
CA GLY A 216 -16.73 1.96 18.43
C GLY A 216 -17.38 2.26 17.07
N SER A 217 -18.68 1.98 16.94
CA SER A 217 -19.41 1.95 15.68
C SER A 217 -19.21 3.21 14.81
N GLY A 218 -19.28 4.40 15.37
CA GLY A 218 -19.11 5.67 14.61
C GLY A 218 -17.68 5.87 14.10
N PHE A 219 -16.67 5.57 14.93
CA PHE A 219 -15.27 5.70 14.51
C PHE A 219 -14.86 4.60 13.53
N ALA A 220 -15.39 3.39 13.68
CA ALA A 220 -15.19 2.29 12.74
C ALA A 220 -15.70 2.65 11.35
N LEU A 221 -16.90 3.26 11.23
CA LEU A 221 -17.46 3.71 9.97
C LEU A 221 -16.53 4.72 9.27
N LEU A 222 -16.09 5.75 10.01
CA LEU A 222 -15.18 6.76 9.46
C LEU A 222 -13.85 6.14 9.04
N SER A 223 -13.27 5.27 9.85
CA SER A 223 -11.99 4.62 9.57
C SER A 223 -12.07 3.70 8.36
N LEU A 224 -13.11 2.87 8.25
CA LEU A 224 -13.32 2.00 7.08
C LEU A 224 -13.48 2.82 5.79
N LEU A 225 -14.24 3.92 5.85
CA LEU A 225 -14.41 4.80 4.70
C LEU A 225 -13.08 5.43 4.28
N LEU A 226 -12.29 5.93 5.23
CA LEU A 226 -10.98 6.52 4.94
C LEU A 226 -9.98 5.48 4.42
N VAL A 227 -9.97 4.26 4.96
CA VAL A 227 -9.15 3.15 4.44
C VAL A 227 -9.56 2.78 3.01
N ALA A 228 -10.87 2.72 2.72
CA ALA A 228 -11.34 2.49 1.36
C ALA A 228 -10.83 3.57 0.39
N PHE A 229 -11.01 4.85 0.71
CA PHE A 229 -10.50 5.94 -0.14
C PHE A 229 -8.98 5.97 -0.24
N ALA A 230 -8.26 5.57 0.82
CA ALA A 230 -6.81 5.45 0.79
C ALA A 230 -6.34 4.40 -0.22
N ASN A 231 -7.03 3.26 -0.29
CA ASN A 231 -6.72 2.23 -1.28
C ASN A 231 -6.97 2.72 -2.72
N VAL A 232 -8.01 3.53 -2.96
CA VAL A 232 -8.20 4.22 -4.25
C VAL A 232 -7.03 5.18 -4.55
N GLY A 233 -6.56 5.94 -3.55
CA GLY A 233 -5.40 6.83 -3.68
C GLY A 233 -4.11 6.05 -3.97
N THR A 234 -3.90 4.93 -3.29
CA THR A 234 -2.78 4.00 -3.52
C THR A 234 -2.81 3.45 -4.94
N GLN A 235 -3.97 2.98 -5.39
CA GLN A 235 -4.20 2.50 -6.75
C GLN A 235 -3.85 3.57 -7.79
N GLY A 236 -4.30 4.82 -7.58
CA GLY A 236 -4.04 5.92 -8.51
C GLY A 236 -2.56 6.33 -8.55
N THR A 237 -1.96 6.50 -7.38
CA THR A 237 -0.53 6.86 -7.26
C THR A 237 0.37 5.77 -7.81
N GLY A 238 0.07 4.52 -7.47
CA GLY A 238 0.84 3.37 -7.90
C GLY A 238 0.75 3.12 -9.40
N SER A 239 -0.43 3.21 -9.98
CA SER A 239 -0.61 3.12 -11.44
C SER A 239 0.17 4.22 -12.16
N TYR A 240 0.13 5.46 -11.65
CA TYR A 240 0.94 6.55 -12.20
C TYR A 240 2.43 6.22 -12.15
N VAL A 241 2.94 5.83 -10.99
CA VAL A 241 4.37 5.58 -10.77
C VAL A 241 4.88 4.45 -11.67
N ASN A 242 4.18 3.30 -11.68
CA ASN A 242 4.60 2.15 -12.49
C ASN A 242 4.49 2.42 -14.00
N CYS A 243 3.45 3.09 -14.46
CA CYS A 243 3.35 3.50 -15.87
C CYS A 243 4.45 4.49 -16.26
N MET A 244 4.89 5.37 -15.35
CA MET A 244 6.03 6.26 -15.60
C MET A 244 7.36 5.51 -15.64
N ILE A 245 7.53 4.46 -14.83
CA ILE A 245 8.69 3.55 -14.89
C ILE A 245 8.77 2.89 -16.28
N VAL A 246 7.68 2.26 -16.74
CA VAL A 246 7.62 1.65 -18.08
C VAL A 246 7.86 2.69 -19.17
N LYS A 247 7.28 3.87 -19.04
CA LYS A 247 7.50 4.98 -20.01
C LYS A 247 8.95 5.44 -20.06
N SER A 248 9.67 5.38 -18.95
CA SER A 248 11.11 5.65 -18.92
C SER A 248 11.90 4.63 -19.74
N GLY A 249 11.49 3.37 -19.80
CA GLY A 249 12.04 2.35 -20.70
C GLY A 249 11.56 2.50 -22.16
N MET A 250 10.25 2.80 -22.33
CA MET A 250 9.56 2.86 -23.63
C MET A 250 8.96 4.25 -23.92
N PRO A 251 9.76 5.27 -24.20
CA PRO A 251 9.28 6.67 -24.27
C PRO A 251 8.28 6.92 -25.43
N LYS A 252 8.26 6.05 -26.44
CA LYS A 252 7.33 6.17 -27.59
C LYS A 252 5.90 5.72 -27.25
N VAL A 253 5.71 4.89 -26.22
CA VAL A 253 4.38 4.42 -25.81
C VAL A 253 3.63 5.54 -25.10
N SER A 254 2.36 5.74 -25.46
CA SER A 254 1.53 6.75 -24.81
C SER A 254 1.30 6.40 -23.34
N TYR A 255 1.43 7.38 -22.45
CA TYR A 255 1.14 7.21 -21.01
C TYR A 255 -0.30 6.71 -20.77
N LYS A 256 -1.27 7.29 -21.48
CA LYS A 256 -2.68 6.89 -21.33
C LYS A 256 -2.90 5.42 -21.69
N VAL A 257 -2.24 4.93 -22.73
CA VAL A 257 -2.31 3.52 -23.14
C VAL A 257 -1.73 2.61 -22.06
N LEU A 258 -0.58 2.97 -21.48
CA LEU A 258 0.02 2.20 -20.38
C LEU A 258 -0.91 2.12 -19.17
N VAL A 259 -1.55 3.23 -18.79
CA VAL A 259 -2.49 3.27 -17.67
C VAL A 259 -3.71 2.40 -17.93
N LEU A 260 -4.26 2.40 -19.15
CA LEU A 260 -5.40 1.54 -19.51
C LEU A 260 -5.04 0.05 -19.55
N ILE A 261 -3.84 -0.29 -20.06
CA ILE A 261 -3.34 -1.67 -20.01
C ILE A 261 -3.17 -2.12 -18.55
N ALA A 262 -2.60 -1.26 -17.69
CA ALA A 262 -2.45 -1.52 -16.26
C ALA A 262 -3.82 -1.73 -15.57
N MET A 263 -4.82 -0.92 -15.92
CA MET A 263 -6.18 -1.07 -15.41
C MET A 263 -6.75 -2.47 -15.71
N VAL A 264 -6.67 -2.89 -16.97
CA VAL A 264 -7.16 -4.22 -17.38
C VAL A 264 -6.41 -5.33 -16.64
N TYR A 265 -5.09 -5.22 -16.57
CA TYR A 265 -4.24 -6.20 -15.91
C TYR A 265 -4.54 -6.31 -14.41
N VAL A 266 -4.60 -5.20 -13.68
CA VAL A 266 -4.91 -5.20 -12.24
C VAL A 266 -6.34 -5.67 -11.98
N SER A 267 -7.31 -5.30 -12.83
CA SER A 267 -8.68 -5.81 -12.73
C SER A 267 -8.73 -7.33 -12.90
N ALA A 268 -7.97 -7.88 -13.85
CA ALA A 268 -7.89 -9.33 -14.04
C ALA A 268 -7.29 -10.04 -12.81
N LEU A 269 -6.22 -9.48 -12.22
CA LEU A 269 -5.65 -9.99 -10.97
C LEU A 269 -6.63 -9.92 -9.80
N THR A 270 -7.39 -8.84 -9.70
CA THR A 270 -8.40 -8.64 -8.64
C THR A 270 -9.54 -9.65 -8.77
N VAL A 271 -10.01 -9.92 -10.00
CA VAL A 271 -11.06 -10.93 -10.26
C VAL A 271 -10.56 -12.36 -10.00
N TRP A 272 -9.28 -12.63 -10.32
CA TRP A 272 -8.67 -13.93 -10.04
C TRP A 272 -8.62 -14.25 -8.54
N GLY A 273 -8.44 -13.24 -7.67
CA GLY A 273 -8.48 -13.40 -6.22
C GLY A 273 -7.26 -14.11 -5.59
N GLY A 274 -6.48 -14.85 -6.36
CA GLY A 274 -5.33 -15.61 -5.87
C GLY A 274 -4.09 -14.79 -5.52
N VAL A 275 -4.13 -13.48 -5.72
CA VAL A 275 -2.99 -12.61 -5.43
C VAL A 275 -2.70 -12.54 -3.92
N GLU A 276 -3.74 -12.54 -3.07
CA GLU A 276 -3.57 -12.50 -1.61
C GLU A 276 -2.91 -13.77 -1.09
N GLU A 277 -3.32 -14.93 -1.59
CA GLU A 277 -2.77 -16.23 -1.17
C GLU A 277 -1.31 -16.41 -1.58
N HIS A 278 -0.94 -15.88 -2.74
CA HIS A 278 0.40 -16.06 -3.30
C HIS A 278 1.35 -14.90 -3.03
N PHE A 279 0.84 -13.69 -2.80
CA PHE A 279 1.67 -12.51 -2.54
C PHE A 279 2.32 -12.49 -1.16
N GLY A 280 1.72 -13.18 -0.18
CA GLY A 280 2.34 -13.42 1.13
C GLY A 280 3.54 -14.37 1.08
N ALA A 281 3.71 -15.09 -0.03
CA ALA A 281 4.83 -16.01 -0.26
C ALA A 281 6.01 -15.37 -1.04
N PHE A 282 5.84 -14.13 -1.56
CA PHE A 282 6.86 -13.34 -2.24
C PHE A 282 7.39 -12.21 -1.37
#